data_785eabe76c59d2d48b11b1aaa44e56b4
#
_entry.id   785eabe76c59d2d48b11b1aaa44e56b4
#
_cell.length_a   1.000
_cell.length_b   1.000
_cell.length_c   1.000
_cell.angle_alpha   90.00
_cell.angle_beta   90.00
_cell.angle_gamma   90.00
#
_symmetry.space_group_name_H-M   'P 1'
#
loop_
_entity.id
_entity.type
_entity.pdbx_description
1 polymer ?
#
loop_
_entity_poly.entity_id
_entity_poly.type
_entity_poly.pdbx_seq_one_letter_code
_entity_poly.pdbx_strand_id
1 'polypeptide(L)'
;MKYKILVVEDDTVIQTELVNLLNGNGYHTDAVTDFSSIVQAVKNIQPHLILLDIKLPQESGYSICSQIRGFSNVPIIFVTSCNTDMDELNSILLGGDAFVTKPYNTAILLAKISSLLKRAYPAEQGERLVWQGAVLHLESSTIEYDGRQAELTKNEL
;
A
#
# COMPACT_ATOMS: atom_id res chain seq x y z
N MET A 1 14.70 -4.69 5.45
CA MET A 1 13.81 -3.72 6.07
C MET A 1 12.40 -4.21 6.15
N LYS A 2 11.74 -3.94 7.26
CA LYS A 2 10.38 -4.38 7.45
C LYS A 2 9.44 -3.21 7.17
N TYR A 3 8.52 -3.39 6.24
CA TYR A 3 7.57 -2.33 5.91
C TYR A 3 6.49 -2.22 6.99
N LYS A 4 6.09 -0.98 7.29
CA LYS A 4 5.00 -0.68 8.23
C LYS A 4 3.71 -0.46 7.46
N ILE A 5 2.66 -1.16 7.86
CA ILE A 5 1.33 -1.00 7.27
C ILE A 5 0.38 -0.52 8.35
N LEU A 6 -0.35 0.56 8.07
CA LEU A 6 -1.37 1.06 8.97
C LEU A 6 -2.74 0.57 8.51
N VAL A 7 -3.49 -0.04 9.42
CA VAL A 7 -4.83 -0.54 9.14
C VAL A 7 -5.85 0.41 9.75
N VAL A 8 -6.73 0.95 8.92
CA VAL A 8 -7.80 1.86 9.37
C VAL A 8 -9.14 1.17 9.08
N GLU A 9 -9.63 0.43 10.05
CA GLU A 9 -10.81 -0.41 9.97
C GLU A 9 -11.51 -0.41 11.34
N ASP A 10 -12.79 -0.05 11.40
CA ASP A 10 -13.50 0.02 12.68
C ASP A 10 -14.16 -1.31 13.09
N ASP A 11 -14.32 -2.26 12.19
CA ASP A 11 -14.79 -3.59 12.54
C ASP A 11 -13.64 -4.35 13.19
N THR A 12 -13.75 -4.64 14.49
CA THR A 12 -12.65 -5.22 15.25
C THR A 12 -12.28 -6.63 14.79
N VAL A 13 -13.23 -7.39 14.28
CA VAL A 13 -12.95 -8.74 13.76
C VAL A 13 -12.11 -8.65 12.49
N ILE A 14 -12.51 -7.80 11.56
CA ILE A 14 -11.78 -7.60 10.31
C ILE A 14 -10.40 -6.99 10.58
N GLN A 15 -10.35 -6.02 11.49
CA GLN A 15 -9.09 -5.39 11.87
C GLN A 15 -8.10 -6.45 12.41
N THR A 16 -8.55 -7.30 13.32
CA THR A 16 -7.72 -8.35 13.90
C THR A 16 -7.23 -9.33 12.83
N GLU A 17 -8.13 -9.74 11.92
CA GLU A 17 -7.76 -10.63 10.83
C GLU A 17 -6.70 -10.02 9.93
N LEU A 18 -6.85 -8.74 9.59
CA LEU A 18 -5.87 -8.05 8.74
C LEU A 18 -4.53 -7.93 9.45
N VAL A 19 -4.52 -7.56 10.72
CA VAL A 19 -3.28 -7.43 11.49
C VAL A 19 -2.55 -8.77 11.54
N ASN A 20 -3.26 -9.85 11.83
CA ASN A 20 -2.66 -11.18 11.90
C ASN A 20 -2.13 -11.63 10.54
N LEU A 21 -2.89 -11.40 9.48
CA LEU A 21 -2.48 -11.75 8.12
C LEU A 21 -1.19 -11.03 7.73
N LEU A 22 -1.14 -9.74 7.97
CA LEU A 22 0.01 -8.93 7.57
C LEU A 22 1.24 -9.24 8.40
N ASN A 23 1.07 -9.38 9.72
CA ASN A 23 2.19 -9.76 10.58
C ASN A 23 2.75 -11.13 10.19
N GLY A 24 1.87 -12.07 9.82
CA GLY A 24 2.28 -13.39 9.37
C GLY A 24 3.03 -13.39 8.04
N ASN A 25 2.92 -12.30 7.27
CA ASN A 25 3.60 -12.16 5.99
C ASN A 25 4.80 -11.22 6.05
N GLY A 26 5.29 -10.92 7.24
CA GLY A 26 6.54 -10.20 7.41
C GLY A 26 6.41 -8.69 7.49
N TYR A 27 5.20 -8.17 7.59
CA TYR A 27 4.99 -6.73 7.76
C TYR A 27 4.88 -6.36 9.23
N HIS A 28 5.20 -5.11 9.55
CA HIS A 28 4.93 -4.55 10.87
C HIS A 28 3.62 -3.80 10.77
N THR A 29 2.61 -4.20 11.54
CA THR A 29 1.26 -3.69 11.36
C THR A 29 0.80 -2.92 12.60
N ASP A 30 0.31 -1.71 12.37
CA ASP A 30 -0.35 -0.91 13.40
C ASP A 30 -1.82 -0.73 13.02
N ALA A 31 -2.70 -0.76 13.98
CA ALA A 31 -4.12 -0.53 13.76
C ALA A 31 -4.55 0.74 14.48
N VAL A 32 -5.39 1.54 13.82
CA VAL A 32 -5.95 2.74 14.43
C VAL A 32 -7.03 2.32 15.41
N THR A 33 -6.97 2.87 16.61
CA THR A 33 -7.99 2.66 17.64
C THR A 33 -8.80 3.92 17.93
N ASP A 34 -8.23 5.10 17.69
CA ASP A 34 -8.91 6.38 17.89
C ASP A 34 -9.21 6.99 16.51
N PHE A 35 -10.46 6.84 16.07
CA PHE A 35 -10.87 7.29 14.74
C PHE A 35 -11.07 8.80 14.65
N SER A 36 -10.93 9.52 15.75
CA SER A 36 -10.94 10.99 15.71
C SER A 36 -9.57 11.57 15.37
N SER A 37 -8.52 10.74 15.31
CA SER A 37 -7.14 11.19 15.12
C SER A 37 -6.41 10.40 14.04
N ILE A 38 -7.10 9.95 13.00
CA ILE A 38 -6.49 9.10 11.98
C ILE A 38 -5.35 9.81 11.26
N VAL A 39 -5.57 11.06 10.84
CA VAL A 39 -4.55 11.81 10.11
C VAL A 39 -3.32 12.03 10.99
N GLN A 40 -3.53 12.31 12.27
CA GLN A 40 -2.40 12.47 13.19
C GLN A 40 -1.63 11.15 13.37
N ALA A 41 -2.35 10.02 13.41
CA ALA A 41 -1.71 8.70 13.49
C ALA A 41 -0.82 8.46 12.28
N VAL A 42 -1.28 8.84 11.08
CA VAL A 42 -0.47 8.70 9.86
C VAL A 42 0.81 9.52 9.98
N LYS A 43 0.72 10.75 10.47
CA LYS A 43 1.89 11.61 10.63
C LYS A 43 2.88 11.05 11.65
N ASN A 44 2.36 10.48 12.75
CA ASN A 44 3.20 9.97 13.81
C ASN A 44 3.87 8.64 13.45
N ILE A 45 3.14 7.74 12.82
CA ILE A 45 3.61 6.39 12.52
C ILE A 45 4.47 6.37 11.25
N GLN A 46 4.14 7.22 10.28
CA GLN A 46 4.81 7.27 8.99
C GLN A 46 4.81 5.89 8.32
N PRO A 47 3.64 5.32 8.05
CA PRO A 47 3.55 3.99 7.46
C PRO A 47 4.05 4.00 6.01
N HIS A 48 4.47 2.84 5.54
CA HIS A 48 4.85 2.66 4.13
C HIS A 48 3.63 2.43 3.25
N LEU A 49 2.51 2.01 3.84
CA LEU A 49 1.27 1.76 3.12
C LEU A 49 0.10 1.81 4.10
N ILE A 50 -1.06 2.25 3.63
CA ILE A 50 -2.27 2.35 4.45
C ILE A 50 -3.38 1.50 3.82
N LEU A 51 -4.03 0.66 4.63
CA LEU A 51 -5.28 0.01 4.27
C LEU A 51 -6.40 0.82 4.92
N LEU A 52 -7.33 1.32 4.12
CA LEU A 52 -8.29 2.33 4.57
C LEU A 52 -9.70 1.94 4.15
N ASP A 53 -10.60 1.82 5.11
CA ASP A 53 -12.02 1.63 4.82
C ASP A 53 -12.67 2.97 4.48
N ILE A 54 -13.73 2.93 3.69
CA ILE A 54 -14.49 4.11 3.33
C ILE A 54 -15.45 4.50 4.44
N LYS A 55 -16.20 3.53 4.98
CA LYS A 55 -17.19 3.81 6.03
C LYS A 55 -16.56 3.73 7.40
N LEU A 56 -16.25 4.89 7.96
CA LEU A 56 -15.63 5.00 9.28
C LEU A 56 -16.54 5.85 10.20
N PRO A 57 -16.37 5.73 11.52
CA PRO A 57 -17.34 6.34 12.46
C PRO A 57 -17.43 7.85 12.40
N GLN A 58 -16.33 8.55 12.20
CA GLN A 58 -16.34 10.00 12.35
C GLN A 58 -16.22 10.73 11.03
N GLU A 59 -15.60 10.10 10.06
CA GLU A 59 -15.29 10.74 8.79
C GLU A 59 -15.13 9.66 7.74
N SER A 60 -15.49 9.93 6.48
CA SER A 60 -15.33 8.93 5.44
C SER A 60 -13.86 8.69 5.10
N GLY A 61 -13.54 7.50 4.63
CA GLY A 61 -12.19 7.20 4.16
C GLY A 61 -11.80 8.08 2.99
N TYR A 62 -12.76 8.54 2.19
CA TYR A 62 -12.48 9.49 1.09
C TYR A 62 -11.91 10.79 1.62
N SER A 63 -12.53 11.34 2.67
CA SER A 63 -12.07 12.59 3.29
C SER A 63 -10.68 12.41 3.89
N ILE A 64 -10.46 11.29 4.56
CA ILE A 64 -9.17 10.99 5.16
C ILE A 64 -8.08 10.87 4.10
N CYS A 65 -8.36 10.16 3.01
CA CYS A 65 -7.42 10.04 1.90
C CYS A 65 -7.05 11.40 1.33
N SER A 66 -8.04 12.26 1.12
CA SER A 66 -7.80 13.60 0.61
C SER A 66 -6.90 14.41 1.54
N GLN A 67 -7.14 14.32 2.84
CA GLN A 67 -6.30 15.01 3.83
C GLN A 67 -4.87 14.48 3.82
N ILE A 68 -4.70 13.16 3.74
CA ILE A 68 -3.37 12.54 3.69
C ILE A 68 -2.62 13.02 2.45
N ARG A 69 -3.30 13.12 1.31
CA ARG A 69 -2.67 13.58 0.07
C ARG A 69 -2.18 15.02 0.14
N GLY A 70 -2.65 15.80 1.11
CA GLY A 70 -2.13 17.13 1.35
C GLY A 70 -0.69 17.16 1.86
N PHE A 71 -0.19 16.06 2.40
CA PHE A 71 1.17 16.02 2.96
C PHE A 71 1.96 14.74 2.63
N SER A 72 1.38 13.76 1.97
CA SER A 72 2.06 12.48 1.74
C SER A 72 1.57 11.79 0.48
N ASN A 73 2.49 11.10 -0.20
CA ASN A 73 2.17 10.24 -1.34
C ASN A 73 2.17 8.76 -0.94
N VAL A 74 2.04 8.47 0.35
CA VAL A 74 2.04 7.09 0.83
C VAL A 74 0.99 6.26 0.09
N PRO A 75 1.31 5.03 -0.35
CA PRO A 75 0.33 4.18 -1.01
C PRO A 75 -0.88 3.91 -0.12
N ILE A 76 -2.08 4.05 -0.69
CA ILE A 76 -3.34 3.80 0.02
C ILE A 76 -4.15 2.79 -0.77
N ILE A 77 -4.56 1.71 -0.11
CA ILE A 77 -5.48 0.73 -0.66
C ILE A 77 -6.79 0.86 0.11
N PHE A 78 -7.89 1.12 -0.61
CA PHE A 78 -9.21 1.07 0.02
C PHE A 78 -9.65 -0.39 0.14
N VAL A 79 -10.01 -0.82 1.35
CA VAL A 79 -10.52 -2.17 1.62
C VAL A 79 -11.90 -1.98 2.25
N THR A 80 -12.95 -2.19 1.48
CA THR A 80 -14.28 -1.73 1.87
C THR A 80 -15.40 -2.62 1.33
N SER A 81 -16.55 -2.58 1.99
CA SER A 81 -17.76 -3.20 1.47
C SER A 81 -18.52 -2.30 0.49
N CYS A 82 -18.11 -1.05 0.33
CA CYS A 82 -18.65 -0.16 -0.69
C CYS A 82 -18.07 -0.59 -2.04
N ASN A 83 -18.93 -1.17 -2.90
CA ASN A 83 -18.45 -1.86 -4.09
C ASN A 83 -19.09 -1.44 -5.39
N THR A 84 -19.62 -0.22 -5.47
CA THR A 84 -20.16 0.29 -6.73
C THR A 84 -19.04 0.82 -7.61
N ASP A 85 -19.33 0.94 -8.92
CA ASP A 85 -18.37 1.54 -9.85
C ASP A 85 -18.03 2.98 -9.45
N MET A 86 -19.00 3.70 -8.89
CA MET A 86 -18.77 5.07 -8.43
C MET A 86 -17.84 5.10 -7.23
N ASP A 87 -17.93 4.12 -6.33
CA ASP A 87 -17.01 4.05 -5.20
C ASP A 87 -15.58 3.82 -5.68
N GLU A 88 -15.40 2.91 -6.63
CA GLU A 88 -14.07 2.66 -7.18
C GLU A 88 -13.53 3.90 -7.90
N LEU A 89 -14.35 4.56 -8.70
CA LEU A 89 -13.95 5.77 -9.40
C LEU A 89 -13.56 6.87 -8.41
N ASN A 90 -14.36 7.10 -7.37
CA ASN A 90 -14.07 8.10 -6.36
C ASN A 90 -12.76 7.82 -5.64
N SER A 91 -12.48 6.55 -5.32
CA SER A 91 -11.25 6.19 -4.63
C SER A 91 -10.02 6.56 -5.47
N ILE A 92 -10.09 6.34 -6.78
CA ILE A 92 -9.01 6.69 -7.70
C ILE A 92 -8.86 8.20 -7.81
N LEU A 93 -9.96 8.92 -7.99
CA LEU A 93 -9.96 10.37 -8.16
C LEU A 93 -9.43 11.10 -6.92
N LEU A 94 -9.62 10.54 -5.74
CA LEU A 94 -9.19 11.15 -4.50
C LEU A 94 -7.78 10.73 -4.09
N GLY A 95 -7.10 9.95 -4.93
CA GLY A 95 -5.70 9.62 -4.71
C GLY A 95 -5.43 8.25 -4.14
N GLY A 96 -6.42 7.36 -4.14
CA GLY A 96 -6.19 5.96 -3.77
C GLY A 96 -5.41 5.23 -4.85
N ASP A 97 -4.58 4.30 -4.44
CA ASP A 97 -3.71 3.55 -5.37
C ASP A 97 -4.33 2.21 -5.78
N ALA A 98 -5.23 1.67 -4.97
CA ALA A 98 -5.91 0.43 -5.29
C ALA A 98 -7.22 0.35 -4.51
N PHE A 99 -8.09 -0.55 -4.92
CA PHE A 99 -9.43 -0.71 -4.34
C PHE A 99 -9.72 -2.21 -4.24
N VAL A 100 -10.08 -2.67 -3.05
CA VAL A 100 -10.38 -4.08 -2.78
C VAL A 100 -11.72 -4.15 -2.07
N THR A 101 -12.64 -4.96 -2.57
CA THR A 101 -13.97 -5.10 -1.96
C THR A 101 -13.99 -6.25 -0.96
N LYS A 102 -14.77 -6.09 0.11
CA LYS A 102 -15.01 -7.16 1.09
C LYS A 102 -16.19 -8.02 0.64
N PRO A 103 -16.16 -9.32 0.83
CA PRO A 103 -15.04 -10.09 1.36
C PRO A 103 -13.92 -10.15 0.33
N TYR A 104 -12.67 -10.02 0.79
CA TYR A 104 -11.54 -9.96 -0.14
C TYR A 104 -10.83 -11.31 -0.22
N ASN A 105 -10.15 -11.52 -1.34
CA ASN A 105 -9.25 -12.65 -1.50
C ASN A 105 -7.90 -12.27 -0.91
N THR A 106 -7.42 -13.04 0.07
CA THR A 106 -6.18 -12.69 0.77
C THR A 106 -4.97 -12.67 -0.15
N ALA A 107 -4.90 -13.59 -1.10
CA ALA A 107 -3.78 -13.62 -2.06
C ALA A 107 -3.76 -12.38 -2.94
N ILE A 108 -4.94 -11.92 -3.38
CA ILE A 108 -5.04 -10.71 -4.21
C ILE A 108 -4.65 -9.48 -3.39
N LEU A 109 -5.13 -9.37 -2.15
CA LEU A 109 -4.78 -8.25 -1.28
C LEU A 109 -3.27 -8.20 -1.06
N LEU A 110 -2.66 -9.32 -0.71
CA LEU A 110 -1.21 -9.40 -0.48
C LEU A 110 -0.42 -9.05 -1.74
N ALA A 111 -0.90 -9.50 -2.91
CA ALA A 111 -0.25 -9.17 -4.18
C ALA A 111 -0.31 -7.66 -4.47
N LYS A 112 -1.43 -7.02 -4.20
CA LYS A 112 -1.56 -5.58 -4.38
C LYS A 112 -0.66 -4.81 -3.43
N ILE A 113 -0.58 -5.23 -2.18
CA ILE A 113 0.31 -4.62 -1.19
C ILE A 113 1.76 -4.72 -1.67
N SER A 114 2.20 -5.91 -2.03
CA SER A 114 3.56 -6.13 -2.47
C SER A 114 3.89 -5.30 -3.71
N SER A 115 2.98 -5.26 -4.67
CA SER A 115 3.16 -4.50 -5.90
C SER A 115 3.31 -3.01 -5.64
N LEU A 116 2.47 -2.45 -4.78
CA LEU A 116 2.54 -1.02 -4.46
C LEU A 116 3.80 -0.67 -3.69
N LEU A 117 4.21 -1.53 -2.75
CA LEU A 117 5.44 -1.30 -2.01
C LEU A 117 6.67 -1.32 -2.92
N LYS A 118 6.71 -2.25 -3.87
CA LYS A 118 7.81 -2.31 -4.83
C LYS A 118 7.88 -1.06 -5.69
N ARG A 119 6.73 -0.54 -6.10
CA ARG A 119 6.69 0.67 -6.92
C ARG A 119 7.08 1.91 -6.13
N ALA A 120 6.63 2.01 -4.89
CA ALA A 120 6.88 3.20 -4.08
C ALA A 120 8.29 3.23 -3.51
N TYR A 121 8.90 2.05 -3.29
CA TYR A 121 10.21 1.94 -2.64
C TYR A 121 11.17 1.05 -3.43
N PRO A 122 11.47 1.39 -4.69
CA PRO A 122 12.24 0.49 -5.55
C PRO A 122 13.71 0.31 -5.15
N ALA A 123 14.27 1.29 -4.46
CA ALA A 123 15.69 1.23 -4.11
C ALA A 123 16.02 0.04 -3.21
N GLU A 124 15.12 -0.31 -2.33
CA GLU A 124 15.35 -1.45 -1.44
C GLU A 124 15.27 -2.78 -2.16
N GLN A 125 14.39 -2.87 -3.15
CA GLN A 125 14.30 -4.08 -3.96
C GLN A 125 15.54 -4.24 -4.82
N GLY A 126 16.02 -3.14 -5.39
CA GLY A 126 17.19 -3.17 -6.24
C GLY A 126 18.44 -3.66 -5.54
N GLU A 127 18.64 -3.26 -4.32
CA GLU A 127 19.80 -3.69 -3.56
C GLU A 127 19.87 -5.19 -3.41
N ARG A 128 18.72 -5.81 -3.22
CA ARG A 128 18.74 -7.24 -3.06
C ARG A 128 18.95 -7.98 -4.32
N LEU A 129 18.55 -7.40 -5.45
CA LEU A 129 18.69 -8.08 -6.69
C LEU A 129 20.06 -8.01 -7.24
N VAL A 130 20.80 -7.01 -6.91
CA VAL A 130 22.06 -6.81 -7.51
C VAL A 130 23.00 -7.88 -7.26
N TRP A 131 22.82 -8.69 -6.52
CA TRP A 131 23.64 -9.64 -6.35
C TRP A 131 23.47 -10.71 -7.05
N GLN A 132 22.81 -10.81 -7.87
CA GLN A 132 22.71 -11.81 -8.60
C GLN A 132 22.87 -11.50 -9.86
N GLY A 133 23.43 -10.89 -10.14
CA GLY A 133 23.75 -10.49 -11.32
C GLY A 133 23.26 -9.73 -12.06
N ALA A 134 23.29 -9.50 -11.71
CA ALA A 134 23.08 -9.16 -12.38
C ALA A 134 22.46 -8.74 -12.74
N VAL A 135 22.62 -8.46 -12.49
CA VAL A 135 22.28 -8.30 -13.09
C VAL A 135 21.42 -7.94 -13.51
N LEU A 136 21.34 -7.69 -13.35
CA LEU A 136 20.98 -7.59 -13.90
C LEU A 136 20.20 -7.01 -14.07
N HIS A 137 20.29 -6.44 -14.14
CA HIS A 137 20.05 -6.17 -14.59
C HIS A 137 19.19 -5.77 -14.62
N LEU A 138 19.18 -5.35 -13.89
CA LEU A 138 18.91 -5.28 -14.14
C LEU A 138 17.93 -5.05 -14.50
N GLU A 139 17.93 -4.52 -14.50
CA GLU A 139 17.48 -4.65 -14.98
C GLU A 139 16.74 -4.30 -15.32
N SER A 140 16.87 -3.74 -15.26
CA SER A 140 16.69 -3.74 -15.69
C SER A 140 16.18 -3.31 -16.08
N SER A 141 16.23 -3.02 -15.68
CA SER A 141 16.31 -2.99 -16.14
C SER A 141 15.90 -2.70 -16.53
N THR A 142 16.04 -2.45 -15.98
CA THR A 142 16.22 -2.59 -16.43
C THR A 142 16.08 -2.59 -16.77
N ILE A 143 15.98 -2.59 -16.24
CA ILE A 143 16.40 -2.96 -16.61
C ILE A 143 16.11 -2.88 -17.02
N GLU A 144 16.10 -2.61 -16.26
CA GLU A 144 16.46 -2.86 -16.70
C GLU A 144 16.39 -3.01 -17.14
N TYR A 145 16.14 -3.01 -16.49
CA TYR A 145 16.75 -3.27 -16.80
C TYR A 145 16.33 -3.16 -17.45
N ASP A 146 16.42 -2.83 -16.97
CA ASP A 146 16.71 -3.04 -17.54
C ASP A 146 16.37 -2.63 -18.10
N GLY A 147 15.91 -2.37 -17.34
CA GLY A 147 16.53 -2.35 -17.69
C GLY A 147 16.17 -1.72 -18.31
N ARG A 148 15.99 -1.86 -17.78
CA ARG A 148 16.45 -1.69 -18.13
C ARG A 148 16.36 -1.49 -18.61
N GLN A 149 16.09 -1.18 -17.94
CA GLN A 149 16.62 -1.28 -18.20
C GLN A 149 16.65 -1.12 -18.74
N ALA A 150 16.57 -0.39 -18.26
CA ALA A 150 17.13 -0.60 -18.71
C ALA A 150 17.00 -0.31 -19.10
N GLU A 151 16.48 -0.51 -18.11
CA GLU A 151 16.94 -0.65 -18.29
C GLU A 151 17.14 -0.72 -18.65
N LEU A 152 16.93 -0.19 -18.44
CA LEU A 152 17.65 -0.61 -18.57
C LEU A 152 17.55 -0.43 -19.20
N THR A 153 17.61 0.08 -18.61
CA THR A 153 18.08 -0.22 -19.08
C THR A 153 18.01 -0.10 -19.65
N LYS A 154 17.74 -0.22 -19.03
CA LYS A 154 18.13 -0.49 -19.41
C LYS A 154 18.17 -0.67 -19.77
N ASN A 155 18.18 -0.06 -19.39
CA ASN A 155 18.57 -0.60 -19.67
C ASN A 155 18.58 -0.80 -20.09
N GLU A 156 18.47 -0.72 -19.24
CA GLU A 156 19.03 -1.33 -19.43
C GLU A 156 19.12 -1.64 -19.91
N LEU A 157 19.12 -1.05 -19.69
CA LEU A 157 19.68 -1.75 -19.89
C LEU A 157 19.71 -1.91 -20.40
#